data_6d648491d6e8d1966d90f88eea81d777
#
_entry.id   6d648491d6e8d1966d90f88eea81d777
#
_cell.length_a   1.000
_cell.length_b   1.000
_cell.length_c   1.000
_cell.angle_alpha   90.00
_cell.angle_beta   90.00
_cell.angle_gamma   90.00
#
_symmetry.space_group_name_H-M   'P 1'
#
loop_
_entity.id
_entity.type
_entity.pdbx_description
1 polymer ?
#
loop_
_entity_poly.entity_id
_entity_poly.type
_entity_poly.pdbx_seq_one_letter_code
_entity_poly.pdbx_strand_id
1 'polypeptide(L)'
;REMDEQAVKAIEILKMATINGQRALGISKAGLIKEDYLADLTIFNLKSSNFTPKNNLINALVYSATAEDVKDVLCDGKFVMRNRELVNLDEERIKFEVNRHFEELVKR
;
A
#
# COMPACT_ATOMS: atom_id res chain seq x y z
N ARG A 1 21.70 -0.89 21.86
CA ARG A 1 20.88 -1.71 22.76
C ARG A 1 20.62 -3.08 22.14
N GLU A 2 20.49 -4.06 22.98
CA GLU A 2 20.30 -5.44 22.54
C GLU A 2 19.06 -5.62 21.66
N MET A 3 17.97 -4.95 22.00
CA MET A 3 16.74 -5.03 21.21
C MET A 3 16.92 -4.48 19.81
N ASP A 4 17.70 -3.40 19.66
CA ASP A 4 17.95 -2.80 18.37
C ASP A 4 18.83 -3.69 17.50
N GLU A 5 19.77 -4.40 18.12
CA GLU A 5 20.64 -5.35 17.41
C GLU A 5 19.89 -6.58 16.90
N GLN A 6 18.87 -7.00 17.63
CA GLN A 6 18.08 -8.17 17.28
C GLN A 6 16.88 -7.85 16.38
N ALA A 7 16.49 -6.56 16.32
CA ALA A 7 15.35 -6.15 15.50
C ALA A 7 15.70 -6.21 14.01
N VAL A 8 14.75 -6.66 13.21
CA VAL A 8 14.88 -6.60 11.75
C VAL A 8 14.85 -5.14 11.33
N LYS A 9 15.83 -4.73 10.54
CA LYS A 9 15.90 -3.35 10.07
C LYS A 9 14.71 -3.03 9.17
N ALA A 10 14.20 -1.80 9.25
CA ALA A 10 13.07 -1.37 8.45
C ALA A 10 13.30 -1.59 6.95
N ILE A 11 14.51 -1.33 6.47
CA ILE A 11 14.82 -1.52 5.05
C ILE A 11 14.66 -2.99 4.62
N GLU A 12 14.97 -3.93 5.49
CA GLU A 12 14.81 -5.34 5.17
C GLU A 12 13.33 -5.72 5.10
N ILE A 13 12.50 -5.16 5.98
CA ILE A 13 11.05 -5.37 5.94
C ILE A 13 10.47 -4.78 4.66
N LEU A 14 10.93 -3.59 4.27
CA LEU A 14 10.47 -2.95 3.02
C LEU A 14 10.86 -3.80 1.80
N LYS A 15 12.06 -4.39 1.80
CA LYS A 15 12.48 -5.30 0.73
C LYS A 15 11.60 -6.55 0.65
N MET A 16 11.20 -7.10 1.79
CA MET A 16 10.28 -8.24 1.82
C MET A 16 8.94 -7.89 1.17
N ALA A 17 8.44 -6.68 1.41
CA ALA A 17 7.17 -6.22 0.87
C ALA A 17 7.26 -5.81 -0.60
N THR A 18 8.44 -5.64 -1.15
CA THR A 18 8.65 -5.17 -2.51
C THR A 18 9.41 -6.21 -3.34
N ILE A 19 10.72 -6.02 -3.50
CA ILE A 19 11.51 -6.84 -4.44
C ILE A 19 11.55 -8.32 -4.06
N ASN A 20 11.73 -8.63 -2.78
CA ASN A 20 11.82 -10.02 -2.35
C ASN A 20 10.48 -10.74 -2.47
N GLY A 21 9.38 -10.05 -2.17
CA GLY A 21 8.04 -10.59 -2.35
C GLY A 21 7.73 -10.92 -3.79
N GLN A 22 8.10 -10.02 -4.71
CA GLN A 22 7.87 -10.24 -6.14
C GLN A 22 8.69 -11.43 -6.66
N ARG A 23 9.94 -11.55 -6.22
CA ARG A 23 10.80 -12.68 -6.59
C ARG A 23 10.24 -14.00 -6.07
N ALA A 24 9.72 -14.00 -4.86
CA ALA A 24 9.10 -15.21 -4.28
C ALA A 24 7.89 -15.67 -5.08
N LEU A 25 7.16 -14.74 -5.70
CA LEU A 25 6.03 -15.05 -6.58
C LEU A 25 6.46 -15.39 -8.00
N GLY A 26 7.75 -15.33 -8.31
CA GLY A 26 8.24 -15.58 -9.65
C GLY A 26 8.03 -14.43 -10.63
N ILE A 27 7.71 -13.26 -10.14
CA ILE A 27 7.51 -12.08 -10.98
C ILE A 27 8.83 -11.35 -11.14
N SER A 28 9.33 -11.28 -12.37
CA SER A 28 10.53 -10.53 -12.68
C SER A 28 10.18 -9.09 -13.02
N LYS A 29 11.15 -8.19 -12.90
CA LYS A 29 11.00 -6.78 -13.25
C LYS A 29 9.84 -6.08 -12.54
N ALA A 30 9.67 -6.39 -11.27
CA ALA A 30 8.70 -5.74 -10.39
C ALA A 30 9.31 -5.55 -9.01
N GLY A 31 8.73 -4.65 -8.21
CA GLY A 31 9.18 -4.40 -6.85
C GLY A 31 10.27 -3.35 -6.70
N LEU A 32 10.68 -2.71 -7.79
CA LEU A 32 11.66 -1.62 -7.80
C LEU A 32 11.19 -0.51 -8.72
N ILE A 33 11.60 0.72 -8.42
CA ILE A 33 11.44 1.85 -9.32
C ILE A 33 12.67 1.88 -10.23
N LYS A 34 12.54 1.28 -11.39
CA LYS A 34 13.65 1.09 -12.32
C LYS A 34 13.11 1.02 -13.74
N GLU A 35 13.93 1.43 -14.72
CA GLU A 35 13.56 1.31 -16.13
C GLU A 35 13.24 -0.13 -16.48
N ASP A 36 12.26 -0.32 -17.35
CA ASP A 36 11.76 -1.63 -17.81
C ASP A 36 11.09 -2.48 -16.73
N TYR A 37 10.93 -1.93 -15.52
CA TYR A 37 10.18 -2.58 -14.46
C TYR A 37 8.71 -2.16 -14.50
N LEU A 38 7.84 -3.05 -14.02
CA LEU A 38 6.42 -2.75 -13.90
C LEU A 38 6.21 -1.54 -12.98
N ALA A 39 5.37 -0.63 -13.41
CA ALA A 39 5.02 0.54 -12.63
C ALA A 39 3.87 0.20 -11.67
N ASP A 40 4.14 -0.67 -10.70
CA ASP A 40 3.25 -0.99 -9.60
C ASP A 40 3.75 -0.17 -8.41
N LEU A 41 3.09 0.97 -8.15
CA LEU A 41 3.57 1.97 -7.22
C LEU A 41 2.51 2.33 -6.20
N THR A 42 2.96 2.61 -4.99
CA THR A 42 2.13 3.17 -3.93
C THR A 42 2.70 4.52 -3.54
N ILE A 43 1.89 5.56 -3.59
CA ILE A 43 2.31 6.92 -3.25
C ILE A 43 1.69 7.29 -1.91
N PHE A 44 2.53 7.72 -0.97
CA PHE A 44 2.12 8.05 0.39
C PHE A 44 2.02 9.55 0.59
N ASN A 45 1.09 9.96 1.44
CA ASN A 45 0.97 11.36 1.87
C ASN A 45 1.90 11.60 3.06
N LEU A 46 3.03 12.27 2.82
CA LEU A 46 4.01 12.55 3.86
C LEU A 46 3.59 13.67 4.83
N LYS A 47 2.46 14.30 4.58
CA LYS A 47 1.92 15.32 5.50
C LYS A 47 1.22 14.70 6.71
N SER A 48 0.96 13.40 6.65
CA SER A 48 0.38 12.67 7.78
C SER A 48 1.29 12.76 9.00
N SER A 49 0.69 12.84 10.18
CA SER A 49 1.43 12.86 11.46
C SER A 49 2.24 11.59 11.67
N ASN A 50 1.89 10.49 11.00
CA ASN A 50 2.63 9.24 11.10
C ASN A 50 4.04 9.35 10.50
N PHE A 51 4.29 10.36 9.67
CA PHE A 51 5.59 10.64 9.09
C PHE A 51 6.30 11.81 9.76
N THR A 52 5.85 12.22 10.93
CA THR A 52 6.44 13.33 11.67
C THR A 52 7.17 12.79 12.92
N PRO A 53 8.43 13.18 13.17
CA PRO A 53 9.30 13.99 12.31
C PRO A 53 9.83 13.20 11.09
N LYS A 54 10.19 13.91 10.04
CA LYS A 54 10.61 13.29 8.77
C LYS A 54 12.10 12.94 8.73
N ASN A 55 12.66 12.57 9.88
CA ASN A 55 14.08 12.26 9.94
C ASN A 55 14.42 10.83 9.48
N ASN A 56 13.46 9.93 9.46
CA ASN A 56 13.65 8.58 8.94
C ASN A 56 12.36 8.08 8.31
N LEU A 57 12.19 8.34 7.02
CA LEU A 57 10.97 8.00 6.29
C LEU A 57 10.77 6.49 6.13
N ILE A 58 11.84 5.73 6.01
CA ILE A 58 11.75 4.28 5.88
C ILE A 58 11.20 3.67 7.17
N ASN A 59 11.70 4.09 8.32
CA ASN A 59 11.17 3.62 9.60
C ASN A 59 9.71 4.02 9.79
N ALA A 60 9.37 5.25 9.44
CA ALA A 60 7.99 5.72 9.54
C ALA A 60 7.07 4.90 8.64
N LEU A 61 7.50 4.62 7.42
CA LEU A 61 6.73 3.83 6.47
C LEU A 61 6.45 2.42 7.01
N VAL A 62 7.45 1.79 7.60
CA VAL A 62 7.35 0.40 8.05
C VAL A 62 6.61 0.28 9.38
N TYR A 63 6.86 1.19 10.33
CA TYR A 63 6.37 1.04 11.70
C TYR A 63 5.23 1.96 12.09
N SER A 64 5.05 3.08 11.41
CA SER A 64 4.08 4.11 11.81
C SER A 64 2.97 4.34 10.80
N ALA A 65 3.25 4.20 9.51
CA ALA A 65 2.27 4.48 8.47
C ALA A 65 1.10 3.49 8.50
N THR A 66 -0.07 3.96 8.12
CA THR A 66 -1.27 3.14 7.98
C THR A 66 -1.77 3.18 6.54
N ALA A 67 -2.75 2.34 6.23
CA ALA A 67 -3.34 2.31 4.89
C ALA A 67 -3.96 3.66 4.50
N GLU A 68 -4.40 4.45 5.47
CA GLU A 68 -4.98 5.77 5.20
C GLU A 68 -3.95 6.79 4.72
N ASP A 69 -2.67 6.54 4.95
CA ASP A 69 -1.59 7.40 4.48
C ASP A 69 -1.31 7.20 2.98
N VAL A 70 -1.86 6.17 2.37
CA VAL A 70 -1.74 5.93 0.93
C VAL A 70 -2.61 6.92 0.19
N LYS A 71 -2.00 7.68 -0.71
CA LYS A 71 -2.70 8.68 -1.51
C LYS A 71 -3.12 8.13 -2.86
N ASP A 72 -2.19 7.50 -3.56
CA ASP A 72 -2.40 6.98 -4.91
C ASP A 72 -1.82 5.58 -5.03
N VAL A 73 -2.42 4.78 -5.89
CA VAL A 73 -1.91 3.45 -6.24
C VAL A 73 -1.94 3.30 -7.75
N LEU A 74 -0.83 2.85 -8.32
CA LEU A 74 -0.72 2.52 -9.73
C LEU A 74 -0.45 1.04 -9.89
N CYS A 75 -1.09 0.42 -10.85
CA CYS A 75 -0.81 -0.94 -11.29
C CYS A 75 -0.52 -0.92 -12.77
N ASP A 76 0.66 -1.40 -13.13
CA ASP A 76 1.14 -1.41 -14.52
C ASP A 76 1.00 -0.03 -15.17
N GLY A 77 1.41 1.00 -14.43
CA GLY A 77 1.39 2.38 -14.91
C GLY A 77 0.04 3.06 -14.93
N LYS A 78 -1.00 2.40 -14.49
CA LYS A 78 -2.35 2.96 -14.50
C LYS A 78 -2.84 3.19 -13.08
N PHE A 79 -3.48 4.32 -12.84
CA PHE A 79 -4.06 4.61 -11.54
C PHE A 79 -5.24 3.68 -11.26
N VAL A 80 -5.18 2.96 -10.15
CA VAL A 80 -6.32 2.22 -9.60
C VAL A 80 -6.96 3.00 -8.45
N MET A 81 -6.17 3.83 -7.78
CA MET A 81 -6.64 4.79 -6.78
C MET A 81 -5.91 6.11 -7.01
N ARG A 82 -6.63 7.22 -6.99
CA ARG A 82 -6.07 8.55 -7.15
C ARG A 82 -6.72 9.52 -6.16
N ASN A 83 -5.91 10.19 -5.36
CA ASN A 83 -6.39 11.08 -4.29
C ASN A 83 -7.41 10.38 -3.40
N ARG A 84 -7.16 9.15 -3.02
CA ARG A 84 -8.02 8.34 -2.15
C ARG A 84 -9.32 7.87 -2.79
N GLU A 85 -9.51 8.08 -4.08
CA GLU A 85 -10.70 7.63 -4.80
C GLU A 85 -10.34 6.51 -5.77
N LEU A 86 -11.15 5.46 -5.81
CA LEU A 86 -10.99 4.37 -6.77
C LEU A 86 -11.35 4.85 -8.16
N VAL A 87 -10.45 4.62 -9.13
CA VAL A 87 -10.58 5.23 -10.46
C VAL A 87 -11.65 4.56 -11.32
N ASN A 88 -11.72 3.24 -11.29
CA ASN A 88 -12.63 2.48 -12.17
C ASN A 88 -13.75 1.78 -11.42
N LEU A 89 -13.93 2.11 -10.14
CA LEU A 89 -14.96 1.50 -9.30
C LEU A 89 -15.73 2.60 -8.58
N ASP A 90 -17.04 2.47 -8.58
CA ASP A 90 -17.92 3.34 -7.79
C ASP A 90 -18.07 2.69 -6.41
N GLU A 91 -17.25 3.11 -5.47
CA GLU A 91 -17.23 2.55 -4.13
C GLU A 91 -18.55 2.72 -3.40
N GLU A 92 -19.18 3.89 -3.53
CA GLU A 92 -20.46 4.16 -2.89
C GLU A 92 -21.56 3.24 -3.44
N ARG A 93 -21.56 3.02 -4.75
CA ARG A 93 -22.50 2.10 -5.37
C ARG A 93 -22.28 0.67 -4.92
N ILE A 94 -21.02 0.25 -4.82
CA ILE A 94 -20.67 -1.11 -4.35
C ILE A 94 -21.16 -1.30 -2.93
N LYS A 95 -20.93 -0.35 -2.05
CA LYS A 95 -21.40 -0.39 -0.66
C LYS A 95 -22.92 -0.45 -0.59
N PHE A 96 -23.59 0.34 -1.39
CA PHE A 96 -25.05 0.34 -1.46
C PHE A 96 -25.57 -1.03 -1.90
N GLU A 97 -25.02 -1.61 -2.96
CA GLU A 97 -25.44 -2.92 -3.45
C GLU A 97 -25.21 -4.03 -2.43
N VAL A 98 -24.05 -4.00 -1.76
CA VAL A 98 -23.72 -4.98 -0.72
C VAL A 98 -24.73 -4.90 0.42
N ASN A 99 -25.03 -3.70 0.90
CA ASN A 99 -25.98 -3.51 1.99
C ASN A 99 -27.39 -3.95 1.59
N ARG A 100 -27.80 -3.65 0.38
CA ARG A 100 -29.11 -4.06 -0.14
C ARG A 100 -29.24 -5.59 -0.18
N HIS A 101 -28.23 -6.27 -0.71
CA HIS A 101 -28.21 -7.73 -0.76
C HIS A 101 -28.22 -8.35 0.63
N PHE A 102 -27.48 -7.75 1.56
CA PHE A 102 -27.46 -8.22 2.94
C PHE A 102 -28.84 -8.11 3.58
N GLU A 103 -29.52 -6.99 3.41
CA GLU A 103 -30.89 -6.79 3.94
C GLU A 103 -31.86 -7.83 3.38
N GLU A 104 -31.77 -8.12 2.09
CA GLU A 104 -32.61 -9.14 1.46
C GLU A 104 -32.37 -10.52 2.07
N LEU A 105 -31.10 -10.88 2.33
CA LEU A 105 -30.76 -12.14 2.94
C LEU A 105 -31.30 -12.27 4.37
N VAL A 106 -31.24 -11.19 5.14
CA VAL A 106 -31.70 -11.19 6.52
C VAL A 106 -33.22 -11.32 6.62
N LYS A 107 -33.95 -10.80 5.64
CA LYS A 107 -35.41 -10.88 5.61
C LYS A 107 -35.94 -12.26 5.26
N ARG A 108 -35.11 -13.13 4.73
CA ARG A 108 -35.49 -14.51 4.44
C ARG A 108 -35.44 -15.35 5.71
#